data_155e1e329559a2aeca469f95806b164a
#
_entry.id   155e1e329559a2aeca469f95806b164a
#
_cell.length_a   1.000
_cell.length_b   1.000
_cell.length_c   1.000
_cell.angle_alpha   90.00
_cell.angle_beta   90.00
_cell.angle_gamma   90.00
#
_symmetry.space_group_name_H-M   'P 1'
#
loop_
_entity.id
_entity.type
_entity.pdbx_description
1 polymer ?
#
loop_
_entity_poly.entity_id
_entity_poly.type
_entity_poly.pdbx_seq_one_letter_code
_entity_poly.pdbx_strand_id
1 'polypeptide(L)'
;MNQNAEYSAVNDAVRGQFFRKVWAMTTPYWHSEEKGKAWTLLIAVIALSLLSVGLSVWFNTWYKDFYNALQQKDEAAFWRLILYFCGIAAVAIIAAVYRLYLTQMLTIRWRAWLTEKHFARWLGNKNYYQLEQGGYTDNPDQRISEDLNNFTSNTLELGIGLLRNVVSLVSFSIILWGVSGSIEVYGFTIPGYMFWCVLVYAVIGSLSLIHI
;
A
#
# COMPACT_ATOMS: atom_id res chain seq x y z
N MET A 1 26.74 18.56 28.75
CA MET A 1 25.45 17.87 28.81
C MET A 1 24.92 17.81 27.37
N ASN A 2 24.66 16.62 26.86
CA ASN A 2 24.65 16.34 25.40
C ASN A 2 23.27 16.69 24.78
N GLN A 3 23.16 17.88 24.16
CA GLN A 3 21.92 18.35 23.47
C GLN A 3 21.38 17.33 22.47
N ASN A 4 22.26 16.57 21.84
CA ASN A 4 21.84 15.52 20.87
C ASN A 4 21.12 14.33 21.55
N ALA A 5 21.46 13.99 22.79
CA ALA A 5 20.79 12.92 23.54
C ALA A 5 19.39 13.35 24.02
N GLU A 6 19.24 14.62 24.38
CA GLU A 6 17.96 15.20 24.80
C GLU A 6 17.00 15.33 23.59
N TYR A 7 17.52 15.77 22.43
CA TYR A 7 16.77 15.81 21.16
C TYR A 7 16.31 14.43 20.70
N SER A 8 17.17 13.40 20.83
CA SER A 8 16.78 12.03 20.46
C SER A 8 15.70 11.46 21.38
N ALA A 9 15.81 11.68 22.69
CA ALA A 9 14.82 11.21 23.67
C ALA A 9 13.44 11.88 23.49
N VAL A 10 13.42 13.19 23.16
CA VAL A 10 12.18 13.91 22.84
C VAL A 10 11.55 13.38 21.56
N ASN A 11 12.34 13.16 20.51
CA ASN A 11 11.85 12.60 19.26
C ASN A 11 11.30 11.17 19.41
N ASP A 12 11.94 10.33 20.21
CA ASP A 12 11.48 8.96 20.47
C ASP A 12 10.20 8.95 21.30
N ALA A 13 10.07 9.85 22.27
CA ALA A 13 8.84 10.02 23.04
C ALA A 13 7.67 10.51 22.16
N VAL A 14 7.92 11.47 21.26
CA VAL A 14 6.93 11.99 20.31
C VAL A 14 6.52 10.90 19.33
N ARG A 15 7.48 10.14 18.78
CA ARG A 15 7.20 8.99 17.89
C ARG A 15 6.36 7.92 18.59
N GLY A 16 6.73 7.53 19.82
CA GLY A 16 5.97 6.53 20.59
C GLY A 16 4.53 6.98 20.88
N GLN A 17 4.33 8.27 21.17
CA GLN A 17 3.00 8.84 21.37
C GLN A 17 2.19 8.89 20.07
N PHE A 18 2.83 9.20 18.94
CA PHE A 18 2.19 9.23 17.63
C PHE A 18 1.66 7.85 17.24
N PHE A 19 2.49 6.82 17.26
CA PHE A 19 2.06 5.45 16.93
C PHE A 19 0.95 4.95 17.86
N ARG A 20 1.03 5.27 19.16
CA ARG A 20 -0.01 4.89 20.11
C ARG A 20 -1.34 5.59 19.81
N LYS A 21 -1.32 6.86 19.41
CA LYS A 21 -2.51 7.61 19.02
C LYS A 21 -3.13 7.04 17.72
N VAL A 22 -2.30 6.79 16.71
CA VAL A 22 -2.75 6.16 15.45
C VAL A 22 -3.38 4.79 15.72
N TRP A 23 -2.74 3.96 16.54
CA TRP A 23 -3.26 2.64 16.92
C TRP A 23 -4.59 2.75 17.68
N ALA A 24 -4.68 3.69 18.62
CA ALA A 24 -5.90 3.94 19.38
C ALA A 24 -7.08 4.45 18.52
N MET A 25 -6.81 5.11 17.40
CA MET A 25 -7.84 5.54 16.45
C MET A 25 -8.22 4.42 15.47
N THR A 26 -7.25 3.58 15.09
CA THR A 26 -7.45 2.51 14.09
C THR A 26 -8.16 1.28 14.68
N THR A 27 -7.68 0.80 15.84
CA THR A 27 -8.12 -0.48 16.43
C THR A 27 -9.62 -0.55 16.76
N PRO A 28 -10.27 0.48 17.30
CA PRO A 28 -11.66 0.36 17.75
C PRO A 28 -12.66 0.04 16.65
N TYR A 29 -12.42 0.49 15.41
CA TYR A 29 -13.30 0.18 14.28
C TYR A 29 -13.35 -1.33 13.98
N TRP A 30 -12.20 -2.00 14.02
CA TRP A 30 -12.07 -3.43 13.73
C TRP A 30 -12.68 -4.35 14.80
N HIS A 31 -13.04 -3.78 15.96
CA HIS A 31 -13.70 -4.47 17.08
C HIS A 31 -15.12 -3.95 17.33
N SER A 32 -15.62 -3.04 16.49
CA SER A 32 -16.96 -2.45 16.58
C SER A 32 -18.07 -3.41 16.16
N GLU A 33 -19.31 -2.94 16.24
CA GLU A 33 -20.48 -3.68 15.74
C GLU A 33 -20.39 -3.97 14.23
N GLU A 34 -19.66 -3.16 13.48
CA GLU A 34 -19.42 -3.34 12.04
C GLU A 34 -18.22 -4.26 11.71
N LYS A 35 -17.57 -4.87 12.70
CA LYS A 35 -16.36 -5.69 12.52
C LYS A 35 -16.48 -6.73 11.40
N GLY A 36 -17.62 -7.41 11.28
CA GLY A 36 -17.83 -8.43 10.25
C GLY A 36 -17.72 -7.86 8.83
N LYS A 37 -18.40 -6.72 8.58
CA LYS A 37 -18.35 -6.03 7.28
C LYS A 37 -16.96 -5.43 7.01
N ALA A 38 -16.33 -4.86 8.04
CA ALA A 38 -15.00 -4.28 7.94
C ALA A 38 -13.95 -5.32 7.54
N TRP A 39 -13.91 -6.46 8.23
CA TRP A 39 -12.98 -7.55 7.91
C TRP A 39 -13.25 -8.19 6.56
N THR A 40 -14.52 -8.40 6.18
CA THR A 40 -14.87 -8.96 4.85
C THR A 40 -14.39 -8.04 3.72
N LEU A 41 -14.62 -6.73 3.85
CA LEU A 41 -14.16 -5.75 2.87
C LEU A 41 -12.62 -5.69 2.81
N LEU A 42 -11.94 -5.68 3.96
CA LEU A 42 -10.48 -5.66 4.00
C LEU A 42 -9.88 -6.91 3.35
N ILE A 43 -10.38 -8.10 3.70
CA ILE A 43 -9.92 -9.36 3.10
C ILE A 43 -10.14 -9.37 1.60
N ALA A 44 -11.31 -8.92 1.12
CA ALA A 44 -11.61 -8.82 -0.29
C ALA A 44 -10.66 -7.86 -1.02
N VAL A 45 -10.37 -6.69 -0.44
CA VAL A 45 -9.42 -5.71 -1.02
C VAL A 45 -8.01 -6.28 -1.05
N ILE A 46 -7.57 -6.96 0.02
CA ILE A 46 -6.26 -7.63 0.07
C ILE A 46 -6.20 -8.73 -1.00
N ALA A 47 -7.20 -9.58 -1.11
CA ALA A 47 -7.26 -10.65 -2.12
C ALA A 47 -7.17 -10.09 -3.54
N LEU A 48 -7.92 -9.04 -3.87
CA LEU A 48 -7.86 -8.37 -5.18
C LEU A 48 -6.51 -7.68 -5.42
N SER A 49 -5.88 -7.17 -4.37
CA SER A 49 -4.54 -6.57 -4.47
C SER A 49 -3.48 -7.63 -4.76
N LEU A 50 -3.54 -8.77 -4.09
CA LEU A 50 -2.67 -9.91 -4.36
C LEU A 50 -2.91 -10.53 -5.75
N LEU A 51 -4.19 -10.62 -6.16
CA LEU A 51 -4.54 -11.03 -7.52
C LEU A 51 -3.90 -10.11 -8.56
N SER A 52 -3.90 -8.79 -8.34
CA SER A 52 -3.26 -7.84 -9.25
C SER A 52 -1.75 -8.08 -9.38
N VAL A 53 -1.07 -8.43 -8.28
CA VAL A 53 0.36 -8.81 -8.33
C VAL A 53 0.54 -10.13 -9.10
N GLY A 54 -0.29 -11.14 -8.83
CA GLY A 54 -0.27 -12.41 -9.57
C GLY A 54 -0.47 -12.23 -11.06
N LEU A 55 -1.43 -11.38 -11.47
CA LEU A 55 -1.65 -11.03 -12.87
C LEU A 55 -0.44 -10.33 -13.50
N SER A 56 0.26 -9.46 -12.75
CA SER A 56 1.48 -8.80 -13.23
C SER A 56 2.62 -9.80 -13.47
N VAL A 57 2.78 -10.78 -12.57
CA VAL A 57 3.75 -11.88 -12.73
C VAL A 57 3.39 -12.73 -13.95
N TRP A 58 2.13 -13.09 -14.10
CA TRP A 58 1.66 -13.85 -15.26
C TRP A 58 1.84 -13.08 -16.57
N PHE A 59 1.55 -11.79 -16.57
CA PHE A 59 1.76 -10.91 -17.71
C PHE A 59 3.23 -10.84 -18.14
N ASN A 60 4.16 -10.88 -17.18
CA ASN A 60 5.59 -10.95 -17.49
C ASN A 60 5.97 -12.25 -18.23
N THR A 61 5.38 -13.38 -17.85
CA THR A 61 5.56 -14.66 -18.57
C THR A 61 4.97 -14.59 -19.98
N TRP A 62 3.76 -14.03 -20.10
CA TRP A 62 3.12 -13.81 -21.38
C TRP A 62 3.96 -12.95 -22.33
N TYR A 63 4.60 -11.88 -21.85
CA TYR A 63 5.50 -11.06 -22.66
C TYR A 63 6.63 -11.88 -23.26
N LYS A 64 7.29 -12.72 -22.47
CA LYS A 64 8.35 -13.60 -22.95
C LYS A 64 7.88 -14.50 -24.09
N ASP A 65 6.74 -15.17 -23.90
CA ASP A 65 6.20 -16.11 -24.90
C ASP A 65 5.76 -15.37 -26.16
N PHE A 66 5.18 -14.19 -26.01
CA PHE A 66 4.74 -13.34 -27.12
C PHE A 66 5.92 -12.89 -28.00
N TYR A 67 7.02 -12.40 -27.38
CA TYR A 67 8.20 -12.01 -28.12
C TYR A 67 8.90 -13.20 -28.77
N ASN A 68 8.91 -14.37 -28.14
CA ASN A 68 9.44 -15.59 -28.73
C ASN A 68 8.64 -16.00 -29.97
N ALA A 69 7.30 -15.95 -29.92
CA ALA A 69 6.45 -16.24 -31.08
C ALA A 69 6.71 -15.27 -32.24
N LEU A 70 6.91 -13.97 -31.94
CA LEU A 70 7.27 -12.98 -32.95
C LEU A 70 8.63 -13.26 -33.61
N GLN A 71 9.65 -13.58 -32.80
CA GLN A 71 10.99 -13.90 -33.32
C GLN A 71 10.99 -15.16 -34.20
N GLN A 72 10.19 -16.17 -33.81
CA GLN A 72 10.08 -17.41 -34.54
C GLN A 72 9.11 -17.34 -35.75
N LYS A 73 8.40 -16.19 -35.89
CA LYS A 73 7.34 -15.98 -36.89
C LYS A 73 6.25 -17.02 -36.81
N ASP A 74 5.93 -17.52 -35.62
CA ASP A 74 4.86 -18.49 -35.36
C ASP A 74 3.53 -17.76 -35.29
N GLU A 75 2.83 -17.75 -36.43
CA GLU A 75 1.51 -17.09 -36.57
C GLU A 75 0.44 -17.73 -35.68
N ALA A 76 0.46 -19.05 -35.54
CA ALA A 76 -0.55 -19.76 -34.73
C ALA A 76 -0.38 -19.45 -33.24
N ALA A 77 0.87 -19.44 -32.75
CA ALA A 77 1.17 -19.03 -31.38
C ALA A 77 0.83 -17.55 -31.12
N PHE A 78 1.11 -16.66 -32.07
CA PHE A 78 0.79 -15.24 -31.99
C PHE A 78 -0.72 -15.01 -31.75
N TRP A 79 -1.60 -15.56 -32.58
CA TRP A 79 -3.05 -15.36 -32.43
C TRP A 79 -3.58 -15.95 -31.11
N ARG A 80 -3.07 -17.11 -30.70
CA ARG A 80 -3.43 -17.71 -29.42
C ARG A 80 -3.02 -16.83 -28.26
N LEU A 81 -1.81 -16.25 -28.28
CA LEU A 81 -1.31 -15.37 -27.23
C LEU A 81 -2.07 -14.04 -27.16
N ILE A 82 -2.54 -13.51 -28.28
CA ILE A 82 -3.44 -12.34 -28.31
C ILE A 82 -4.76 -12.64 -27.60
N LEU A 83 -5.37 -13.81 -27.83
CA LEU A 83 -6.58 -14.20 -27.12
C LEU A 83 -6.34 -14.35 -25.60
N TYR A 84 -5.22 -14.93 -25.19
CA TYR A 84 -4.83 -15.00 -23.77
C TYR A 84 -4.65 -13.60 -23.17
N PHE A 85 -4.02 -12.70 -23.91
CA PHE A 85 -3.89 -11.30 -23.49
C PHE A 85 -5.24 -10.64 -23.23
N CYS A 86 -6.18 -10.78 -24.16
CA CYS A 86 -7.53 -10.23 -24.00
C CYS A 86 -8.21 -10.77 -22.72
N GLY A 87 -8.06 -12.07 -22.44
CA GLY A 87 -8.59 -12.69 -21.23
C GLY A 87 -7.94 -12.15 -19.96
N ILE A 88 -6.61 -12.10 -19.91
CA ILE A 88 -5.85 -11.55 -18.76
C ILE A 88 -6.21 -10.09 -18.53
N ALA A 89 -6.26 -9.29 -19.60
CA ALA A 89 -6.59 -7.87 -19.54
C ALA A 89 -8.02 -7.65 -19.01
N ALA A 90 -8.99 -8.43 -19.47
CA ALA A 90 -10.37 -8.35 -18.98
C ALA A 90 -10.44 -8.65 -17.46
N VAL A 91 -9.78 -9.72 -17.00
CA VAL A 91 -9.72 -10.07 -15.57
C VAL A 91 -9.02 -8.97 -14.78
N ALA A 92 -7.91 -8.43 -15.29
CA ALA A 92 -7.17 -7.36 -14.63
C ALA A 92 -8.00 -6.08 -14.47
N ILE A 93 -8.76 -5.68 -15.50
CA ILE A 93 -9.64 -4.51 -15.45
C ILE A 93 -10.75 -4.73 -14.43
N ILE A 94 -11.42 -5.87 -14.47
CA ILE A 94 -12.50 -6.20 -13.53
C ILE A 94 -11.97 -6.19 -12.09
N ALA A 95 -10.83 -6.84 -11.83
CA ALA A 95 -10.20 -6.88 -10.52
C ALA A 95 -9.81 -5.47 -10.04
N ALA A 96 -9.29 -4.61 -10.91
CA ALA A 96 -8.91 -3.23 -10.58
C ALA A 96 -10.15 -2.39 -10.21
N VAL A 97 -11.24 -2.49 -10.98
CA VAL A 97 -12.49 -1.76 -10.72
C VAL A 97 -13.11 -2.19 -9.38
N TYR A 98 -13.22 -3.51 -9.14
CA TYR A 98 -13.76 -4.01 -7.88
C TYR A 98 -12.87 -3.65 -6.69
N ARG A 99 -11.55 -3.71 -6.84
CA ARG A 99 -10.61 -3.27 -5.80
C ARG A 99 -10.83 -1.81 -5.43
N LEU A 100 -10.92 -0.93 -6.43
CA LEU A 100 -11.17 0.50 -6.21
C LEU A 100 -12.51 0.72 -5.47
N TYR A 101 -13.57 0.09 -5.96
CA TYR A 101 -14.90 0.19 -5.37
C TYR A 101 -14.93 -0.27 -3.90
N LEU A 102 -14.36 -1.45 -3.61
CA LEU A 102 -14.35 -2.00 -2.25
C LEU A 102 -13.45 -1.18 -1.31
N THR A 103 -12.33 -0.65 -1.80
CA THR A 103 -11.47 0.24 -1.01
C THR A 103 -12.20 1.52 -0.64
N GLN A 104 -12.89 2.15 -1.60
CA GLN A 104 -13.69 3.35 -1.33
C GLN A 104 -14.84 3.06 -0.35
N MET A 105 -15.53 1.93 -0.52
CA MET A 105 -16.59 1.51 0.39
C MET A 105 -16.06 1.32 1.83
N LEU A 106 -14.91 0.69 2.00
CA LEU A 106 -14.27 0.51 3.30
C LEU A 106 -13.89 1.86 3.91
N THR A 107 -13.30 2.76 3.12
CA THR A 107 -12.92 4.11 3.56
C THR A 107 -14.15 4.89 4.06
N ILE A 108 -15.23 4.89 3.28
CA ILE A 108 -16.47 5.61 3.62
C ILE A 108 -17.10 5.07 4.91
N ARG A 109 -17.17 3.74 5.07
CA ARG A 109 -17.72 3.11 6.27
C ARG A 109 -16.87 3.41 7.50
N TRP A 110 -15.58 3.28 7.41
CA TRP A 110 -14.68 3.58 8.52
C TRP A 110 -14.73 5.05 8.90
N ARG A 111 -14.73 5.95 7.91
CA ARG A 111 -14.89 7.39 8.12
C ARG A 111 -16.22 7.71 8.79
N ALA A 112 -17.34 7.16 8.33
CA ALA A 112 -18.67 7.40 8.90
C ALA A 112 -18.70 6.99 10.38
N TRP A 113 -18.19 5.81 10.71
CA TRP A 113 -18.10 5.32 12.08
C TRP A 113 -17.22 6.22 12.98
N LEU A 114 -16.06 6.64 12.50
CA LEU A 114 -15.17 7.56 13.23
C LEU A 114 -15.84 8.93 13.43
N THR A 115 -16.49 9.45 12.40
CA THR A 115 -17.19 10.73 12.45
C THR A 115 -18.28 10.71 13.51
N GLU A 116 -19.13 9.71 13.50
CA GLU A 116 -20.21 9.56 14.51
C GLU A 116 -19.63 9.53 15.92
N LYS A 117 -18.58 8.76 16.15
CA LYS A 117 -17.94 8.66 17.46
C LYS A 117 -17.29 9.97 17.93
N HIS A 118 -16.68 10.72 17.01
CA HIS A 118 -16.06 12.02 17.33
C HIS A 118 -17.11 13.10 17.55
N PHE A 119 -18.17 13.13 16.75
CA PHE A 119 -19.30 14.04 16.95
C PHE A 119 -20.01 13.80 18.28
N ALA A 120 -20.25 12.54 18.64
CA ALA A 120 -20.85 12.22 19.94
C ALA A 120 -20.00 12.74 21.12
N ARG A 121 -18.67 12.67 21.02
CA ARG A 121 -17.76 13.24 22.04
C ARG A 121 -17.76 14.76 22.02
N TRP A 122 -17.75 15.36 20.84
CA TRP A 122 -17.70 16.81 20.67
C TRP A 122 -18.96 17.48 21.21
N LEU A 123 -20.13 16.93 20.90
CA LEU A 123 -21.42 17.42 21.40
C LEU A 123 -21.67 17.05 22.87
N GLY A 124 -21.05 15.96 23.34
CA GLY A 124 -21.18 15.52 24.72
C GLY A 124 -20.56 16.50 25.72
N ASN A 125 -21.15 16.62 26.91
CA ASN A 125 -20.66 17.45 28.02
C ASN A 125 -20.40 18.92 27.68
N LYS A 126 -21.03 19.46 26.63
CA LYS A 126 -20.79 20.85 26.16
C LYS A 126 -19.33 21.12 25.76
N ASN A 127 -18.58 20.09 25.34
CA ASN A 127 -17.19 20.24 24.93
C ASN A 127 -17.02 21.22 23.76
N TYR A 128 -17.99 21.30 22.85
CA TYR A 128 -17.99 22.29 21.77
C TYR A 128 -17.87 23.72 22.30
N TYR A 129 -18.61 24.05 23.36
CA TYR A 129 -18.59 25.38 23.97
C TYR A 129 -17.27 25.69 24.67
N GLN A 130 -16.69 24.70 25.37
CA GLN A 130 -15.39 24.86 26.04
C GLN A 130 -14.25 25.03 25.03
N LEU A 131 -14.30 24.33 23.91
CA LEU A 131 -13.31 24.47 22.84
C LEU A 131 -13.38 25.83 22.16
N GLU A 132 -14.60 26.34 21.93
CA GLU A 132 -14.83 27.65 21.31
C GLU A 132 -14.37 28.79 22.24
N GLN A 133 -14.72 28.73 23.52
CA GLN A 133 -14.27 29.72 24.51
C GLN A 133 -12.75 29.68 24.74
N GLY A 134 -12.13 28.51 24.66
CA GLY A 134 -10.70 28.35 24.88
C GLY A 134 -9.82 28.74 23.68
N GLY A 135 -10.39 28.99 22.50
CA GLY A 135 -9.66 29.33 21.29
C GLY A 135 -8.65 28.27 20.84
N TYR A 136 -8.83 27.01 21.31
CA TYR A 136 -7.86 25.94 21.07
C TYR A 136 -7.88 25.40 19.64
N THR A 137 -8.98 25.59 18.90
CA THR A 137 -9.12 25.06 17.53
C THR A 137 -9.96 25.99 16.68
N ASP A 138 -9.45 26.30 15.50
CA ASP A 138 -10.21 27.00 14.47
C ASP A 138 -11.04 25.97 13.69
N ASN A 139 -12.34 26.22 13.51
CA ASN A 139 -13.30 25.40 12.76
C ASN A 139 -13.26 23.90 13.12
N PRO A 140 -13.64 23.47 14.34
CA PRO A 140 -13.52 22.08 14.77
C PRO A 140 -14.38 21.11 13.98
N ASP A 141 -15.50 21.54 13.43
CA ASP A 141 -16.39 20.79 12.54
C ASP A 141 -15.72 20.42 11.20
N GLN A 142 -15.06 21.38 10.58
CA GLN A 142 -14.28 21.17 9.36
C GLN A 142 -13.10 20.21 9.61
N ARG A 143 -12.37 20.39 10.71
CA ARG A 143 -11.27 19.48 11.09
C ARG A 143 -11.75 18.05 11.32
N ILE A 144 -12.86 17.85 12.04
CA ILE A 144 -13.44 16.51 12.21
C ILE A 144 -13.76 15.90 10.84
N SER A 145 -14.32 16.68 9.91
CA SER A 145 -14.66 16.17 8.59
C SER A 145 -13.42 15.83 7.74
N GLU A 146 -12.47 16.76 7.64
CA GLU A 146 -11.30 16.64 6.75
C GLU A 146 -10.21 15.71 7.33
N ASP A 147 -9.85 15.88 8.61
CA ASP A 147 -8.80 15.09 9.23
C ASP A 147 -9.18 13.61 9.33
N LEU A 148 -10.44 13.29 9.64
CA LEU A 148 -10.91 11.91 9.65
C LEU A 148 -10.95 11.29 8.25
N ASN A 149 -11.31 12.08 7.23
CA ASN A 149 -11.25 11.61 5.85
C ASN A 149 -9.81 11.29 5.43
N ASN A 150 -8.89 12.20 5.68
CA ASN A 150 -7.46 12.03 5.36
C ASN A 150 -6.85 10.88 6.16
N PHE A 151 -7.18 10.76 7.44
CA PHE A 151 -6.71 9.68 8.30
C PHE A 151 -7.14 8.30 7.78
N THR A 152 -8.43 8.12 7.48
CA THR A 152 -8.94 6.83 7.00
C THR A 152 -8.41 6.46 5.63
N SER A 153 -8.38 7.40 4.69
CA SER A 153 -7.88 7.20 3.33
C SER A 153 -6.39 6.85 3.33
N ASN A 154 -5.58 7.68 3.99
CA ASN A 154 -4.12 7.49 4.03
C ASN A 154 -3.72 6.22 4.79
N THR A 155 -4.41 5.87 5.87
CA THR A 155 -4.12 4.64 6.63
C THR A 155 -4.39 3.39 5.78
N LEU A 156 -5.50 3.34 5.05
CA LEU A 156 -5.81 2.23 4.16
C LEU A 156 -4.85 2.19 2.96
N GLU A 157 -4.58 3.33 2.35
CA GLU A 157 -3.67 3.42 1.21
C GLU A 157 -2.26 2.97 1.58
N LEU A 158 -1.72 3.46 2.69
CA LEU A 158 -0.40 3.05 3.19
C LEU A 158 -0.37 1.57 3.57
N GLY A 159 -1.37 1.08 4.30
CA GLY A 159 -1.41 -0.32 4.74
C GLY A 159 -1.53 -1.31 3.58
N ILE A 160 -2.50 -1.10 2.69
CA ILE A 160 -2.72 -1.97 1.53
C ILE A 160 -1.60 -1.78 0.50
N GLY A 161 -1.13 -0.54 0.30
CA GLY A 161 -0.03 -0.22 -0.60
C GLY A 161 1.27 -0.87 -0.15
N LEU A 162 1.61 -0.80 1.13
CA LEU A 162 2.78 -1.46 1.69
C LEU A 162 2.73 -2.97 1.47
N LEU A 163 1.61 -3.62 1.81
CA LEU A 163 1.43 -5.04 1.59
C LEU A 163 1.65 -5.41 0.11
N ARG A 164 1.00 -4.70 -0.80
CA ARG A 164 1.13 -4.93 -2.25
C ARG A 164 2.57 -4.76 -2.71
N ASN A 165 3.24 -3.70 -2.28
CA ASN A 165 4.61 -3.40 -2.70
C ASN A 165 5.61 -4.45 -2.17
N VAL A 166 5.44 -4.93 -0.93
CA VAL A 166 6.27 -6.01 -0.38
C VAL A 166 6.07 -7.31 -1.16
N VAL A 167 4.82 -7.72 -1.41
CA VAL A 167 4.54 -8.93 -2.19
C VAL A 167 5.06 -8.81 -3.62
N SER A 168 4.89 -7.65 -4.25
CA SER A 168 5.41 -7.35 -5.58
C SER A 168 6.94 -7.43 -5.61
N LEU A 169 7.61 -6.79 -4.64
CA LEU A 169 9.06 -6.82 -4.52
C LEU A 169 9.59 -8.24 -4.41
N VAL A 170 9.01 -9.06 -3.52
CA VAL A 170 9.41 -10.46 -3.35
C VAL A 170 9.18 -11.26 -4.63
N SER A 171 8.00 -11.12 -5.26
CA SER A 171 7.65 -11.85 -6.48
C SER A 171 8.60 -11.54 -7.63
N PHE A 172 8.85 -10.26 -7.90
CA PHE A 172 9.76 -9.86 -8.96
C PHE A 172 11.23 -10.14 -8.64
N SER A 173 11.63 -10.12 -7.38
CA SER A 173 12.97 -10.55 -6.95
C SER A 173 13.22 -12.03 -7.25
N ILE A 174 12.23 -12.88 -6.99
CA ILE A 174 12.33 -14.32 -7.31
C ILE A 174 12.45 -14.53 -8.84
N ILE A 175 11.65 -13.83 -9.63
CA ILE A 175 11.73 -13.92 -11.11
C ILE A 175 13.08 -13.46 -11.59
N LEU A 176 13.56 -12.31 -11.11
CA LEU A 176 14.83 -11.74 -11.52
C LEU A 176 16.01 -12.66 -11.15
N TRP A 177 15.97 -13.28 -9.98
CA TRP A 177 16.95 -14.27 -9.56
C TRP A 177 16.96 -15.50 -10.50
N GLY A 178 15.79 -15.99 -10.88
CA GLY A 178 15.66 -17.14 -11.79
C GLY A 178 16.11 -16.85 -13.23
N VAL A 179 15.97 -15.61 -13.70
CA VAL A 179 16.36 -15.20 -15.07
C VAL A 179 17.83 -14.79 -15.15
N SER A 180 18.40 -14.34 -14.05
CA SER A 180 19.69 -13.65 -14.01
C SER A 180 20.91 -14.51 -14.37
N GLY A 181 20.87 -15.82 -14.23
CA GLY A 181 22.08 -16.66 -14.43
C GLY A 181 23.24 -16.30 -13.50
N SER A 182 24.46 -16.70 -13.87
CA SER A 182 25.69 -16.38 -13.15
C SER A 182 26.66 -15.65 -14.07
N ILE A 183 27.41 -14.68 -13.51
CA ILE A 183 28.52 -14.00 -14.20
C ILE A 183 29.84 -14.31 -13.48
N GLU A 184 30.91 -14.53 -14.24
CA GLU A 184 32.26 -14.68 -13.68
C GLU A 184 33.02 -13.35 -13.78
N VAL A 185 33.42 -12.84 -12.60
CA VAL A 185 34.22 -11.61 -12.50
C VAL A 185 35.46 -11.90 -11.67
N TYR A 186 36.63 -11.77 -12.28
CA TYR A 186 37.94 -12.02 -11.63
C TYR A 186 38.05 -13.39 -10.92
N GLY A 187 37.43 -14.46 -11.50
CA GLY A 187 37.46 -15.80 -10.92
C GLY A 187 36.44 -16.07 -9.83
N PHE A 188 35.55 -15.10 -9.53
CA PHE A 188 34.43 -15.28 -8.65
C PHE A 188 33.11 -15.40 -9.44
N THR A 189 32.36 -16.47 -9.20
CA THR A 189 31.04 -16.67 -9.79
C THR A 189 29.97 -15.97 -8.95
N ILE A 190 29.33 -14.96 -9.50
CA ILE A 190 28.25 -14.23 -8.84
C ILE A 190 26.91 -14.73 -9.38
N PRO A 191 26.17 -15.56 -8.64
CA PRO A 191 24.83 -15.98 -9.04
C PRO A 191 23.85 -14.83 -8.86
N GLY A 192 22.87 -14.73 -9.76
CA GLY A 192 21.83 -13.69 -9.65
C GLY A 192 22.35 -12.26 -9.84
N TYR A 193 23.37 -12.04 -10.66
CA TYR A 193 24.04 -10.72 -10.79
C TYR A 193 23.07 -9.57 -11.12
N MET A 194 22.02 -9.81 -11.92
CA MET A 194 21.01 -8.79 -12.23
C MET A 194 20.23 -8.35 -11.00
N PHE A 195 19.91 -9.27 -10.08
CA PHE A 195 19.27 -8.95 -8.82
C PHE A 195 20.14 -8.00 -7.99
N TRP A 196 21.43 -8.30 -7.86
CA TRP A 196 22.37 -7.46 -7.12
C TRP A 196 22.52 -6.07 -7.74
N CYS A 197 22.62 -5.99 -9.08
CA CYS A 197 22.68 -4.72 -9.79
C CYS A 197 21.43 -3.86 -9.55
N VAL A 198 20.24 -4.44 -9.64
CA VAL A 198 18.98 -3.73 -9.40
C VAL A 198 18.88 -3.30 -7.94
N LEU A 199 19.28 -4.14 -7.00
CA LEU A 199 19.27 -3.81 -5.57
C LEU A 199 20.20 -2.63 -5.26
N VAL A 200 21.43 -2.64 -5.77
CA VAL A 200 22.39 -1.52 -5.62
C VAL A 200 21.81 -0.25 -6.24
N TYR A 201 21.27 -0.33 -7.45
CA TYR A 201 20.64 0.81 -8.11
C TYR A 201 19.48 1.38 -7.29
N ALA A 202 18.61 0.52 -6.75
CA ALA A 202 17.46 0.94 -5.92
C ALA A 202 17.94 1.62 -4.62
N VAL A 203 18.97 1.09 -3.96
CA VAL A 203 19.54 1.69 -2.74
C VAL A 203 20.15 3.05 -3.04
N ILE A 204 20.97 3.17 -4.08
CA ILE A 204 21.59 4.44 -4.48
C ILE A 204 20.52 5.46 -4.85
N GLY A 205 19.51 5.08 -5.65
CA GLY A 205 18.40 5.95 -6.03
C GLY A 205 17.61 6.42 -4.83
N SER A 206 17.31 5.54 -3.87
CA SER A 206 16.60 5.89 -2.65
C SER A 206 17.40 6.83 -1.75
N LEU A 207 18.69 6.59 -1.60
CA LEU A 207 19.58 7.48 -0.83
C LEU A 207 19.71 8.86 -1.49
N SER A 208 19.78 8.92 -2.81
CA SER A 208 19.82 10.19 -3.56
C SER A 208 18.57 11.04 -3.33
N LEU A 209 17.39 10.42 -3.26
CA LEU A 209 16.12 11.12 -2.99
C LEU A 209 16.00 11.63 -1.55
N ILE A 210 16.68 10.99 -0.60
CA ILE A 210 16.68 11.43 0.81
C ILE A 210 17.59 12.67 1.00
N HIS A 211 18.57 12.85 0.13
CA HIS A 211 19.52 13.97 0.20
C HIS A 211 19.11 15.23 -0.58
N ILE A 212 17.98 15.20 -1.31
CA ILE A 212 17.39 16.36 -1.98
C ILE A 212 16.28 16.95 -1.10
#